data_a95f4988e30c2704575b4b779bebc2ac
#
_entry.id   a95f4988e30c2704575b4b779bebc2ac
#
_cell.length_a   1.000
_cell.length_b   1.000
_cell.length_c   1.000
_cell.angle_alpha   90.00
_cell.angle_beta   90.00
_cell.angle_gamma   90.00
#
_symmetry.space_group_name_H-M   'P 1'
#
loop_
_entity.id
_entity.type
_entity.pdbx_description
1 polymer ?
#
loop_
_entity_poly.entity_id
_entity_poly.type
_entity_poly.pdbx_seq_one_letter_code
_entity_poly.pdbx_strand_id
1 'polypeptide(L)'
;MILEALQALRVGAGGGARRMGFLTECVGIWARQRRHGAAWADHQARSKAAILAALPPPPRRRALVLGAALVLDVPLAELADAFDEVVLIDLMFLPATRRAAK
;
A
#
# COMPACT_ATOMS: atom_id res chain seq x y z
N MET A 1 3.12 17.19 -11.99
CA MET A 1 1.85 17.89 -11.70
C MET A 1 0.65 17.28 -12.43
N ILE A 2 0.73 17.10 -13.75
CA ILE A 2 -0.40 16.54 -14.52
C ILE A 2 -0.67 15.07 -14.14
N LEU A 3 0.37 14.26 -13.97
CA LEU A 3 0.21 12.84 -13.60
C LEU A 3 -0.44 12.70 -12.23
N GLU A 4 -0.08 13.55 -11.29
CA GLU A 4 -0.65 13.54 -9.94
C GLU A 4 -2.14 13.93 -9.98
N ALA A 5 -2.50 14.90 -10.80
CA ALA A 5 -3.89 15.30 -10.98
C ALA A 5 -4.72 14.17 -11.61
N LEU A 6 -4.18 13.50 -12.63
CA LEU A 6 -4.86 12.37 -13.26
C LEU A 6 -5.00 11.20 -12.29
N GLN A 7 -3.98 10.94 -11.46
CA GLN A 7 -4.06 9.89 -10.45
C GLN A 7 -5.12 10.20 -9.41
N ALA A 8 -5.21 11.46 -8.97
CA ALA A 8 -6.24 11.88 -8.02
C ALA A 8 -7.65 11.68 -8.57
N LEU A 9 -7.87 11.92 -9.88
CA LEU A 9 -9.16 11.69 -10.52
C LEU A 9 -9.55 10.21 -10.59
N ARG A 10 -8.56 9.32 -10.62
CA ARG A 10 -8.80 7.87 -10.67
C ARG A 10 -9.11 7.26 -9.31
N VAL A 11 -8.75 7.93 -8.24
CA VAL A 11 -8.94 7.41 -6.89
C VAL A 11 -10.37 7.67 -6.42
N GLY A 12 -11.13 6.64 -6.19
CA GLY A 12 -12.46 6.73 -5.60
C GLY A 12 -12.36 6.87 -4.09
N ALA A 13 -12.17 8.09 -3.60
CA ALA A 13 -12.08 8.36 -2.17
C ALA A 13 -13.40 8.89 -1.65
N GLY A 14 -13.79 8.51 -0.43
CA GLY A 14 -14.94 9.08 0.25
C GLY A 14 -14.73 10.56 0.60
N GLY A 15 -15.82 11.30 0.79
CA GLY A 15 -15.75 12.74 1.09
C GLY A 15 -14.96 13.06 2.35
N GLY A 16 -15.01 12.18 3.35
CA GLY A 16 -14.22 12.35 4.59
C GLY A 16 -12.72 12.31 4.33
N ALA A 17 -12.26 11.32 3.55
CA ALA A 17 -10.85 11.18 3.21
C ALA A 17 -10.35 12.39 2.41
N ARG A 18 -11.15 12.88 1.46
CA ARG A 18 -10.79 14.08 0.69
C ARG A 18 -10.69 15.33 1.56
N ARG A 19 -11.64 15.53 2.47
CA ARG A 19 -11.64 16.69 3.38
C ARG A 19 -10.45 16.68 4.33
N MET A 20 -10.00 15.51 4.75
CA MET A 20 -8.84 15.37 5.65
C MET A 20 -7.50 15.43 4.89
N GLY A 21 -7.51 15.59 3.58
CA GLY A 21 -6.29 15.69 2.79
C GLY A 21 -5.59 14.37 2.52
N PHE A 22 -6.17 13.24 2.87
CA PHE A 22 -5.56 11.92 2.65
C PHE A 22 -5.32 11.63 1.18
N LEU A 23 -6.25 12.04 0.30
CA LEU A 23 -6.08 11.85 -1.13
C LEU A 23 -4.81 12.55 -1.64
N THR A 24 -4.64 13.82 -1.30
CA THR A 24 -3.48 14.61 -1.71
C THR A 24 -2.19 13.99 -1.20
N GLU A 25 -2.19 13.56 0.06
CA GLU A 25 -1.00 12.95 0.67
C GLU A 25 -0.63 11.63 0.01
N CYS A 26 -1.61 10.75 -0.22
CA CYS A 26 -1.36 9.46 -0.88
C CYS A 26 -0.85 9.63 -2.31
N VAL A 27 -1.43 10.57 -3.07
CA VAL A 27 -0.96 10.87 -4.42
C VAL A 27 0.44 11.46 -4.38
N GLY A 28 0.75 12.29 -3.39
CA GLY A 28 2.09 12.82 -3.18
C GLY A 28 3.12 11.72 -2.93
N ILE A 29 2.80 10.74 -2.11
CA ILE A 29 3.68 9.58 -1.86
C ILE A 29 3.87 8.77 -3.15
N TRP A 30 2.80 8.53 -3.89
CA TRP A 30 2.87 7.83 -5.17
C TRP A 30 3.80 8.56 -6.15
N ALA A 31 3.68 9.87 -6.24
CA ALA A 31 4.52 10.68 -7.13
C ALA A 31 5.99 10.63 -6.70
N ARG A 32 6.27 10.70 -5.40
CA ARG A 32 7.64 10.57 -4.88
C ARG A 32 8.22 9.19 -5.16
N GLN A 33 7.42 8.14 -5.05
CA GLN A 33 7.85 6.79 -5.39
C GLN A 33 8.25 6.70 -6.87
N ARG A 34 7.52 7.33 -7.75
CA ARG A 34 7.87 7.35 -9.18
C ARG A 34 9.18 8.07 -9.44
N ARG A 35 9.44 9.17 -8.73
CA ARG A 35 10.66 9.96 -8.92
C ARG A 35 11.87 9.36 -8.22
N HIS A 36 11.68 8.75 -7.07
CA HIS A 36 12.76 8.33 -6.17
C HIS A 36 12.74 6.83 -5.85
N GLY A 37 12.03 6.03 -6.64
CA GLY A 37 11.87 4.60 -6.37
C GLY A 37 13.20 3.87 -6.22
N ALA A 38 14.19 4.21 -7.04
CA ALA A 38 15.51 3.58 -6.95
C ALA A 38 16.19 3.88 -5.60
N ALA A 39 16.05 5.12 -5.09
CA ALA A 39 16.64 5.49 -3.80
C ALA A 39 15.92 4.83 -2.63
N TRP A 40 14.61 4.54 -2.78
CA TRP A 40 13.80 3.95 -1.72
C TRP A 40 13.79 2.41 -1.74
N ALA A 41 14.24 1.80 -2.84
CA ALA A 41 14.13 0.36 -3.03
C ALA A 41 14.78 -0.46 -1.92
N ASP A 42 15.97 -0.05 -1.45
CA ASP A 42 16.68 -0.74 -0.39
C ASP A 42 15.92 -0.69 0.94
N HIS A 43 15.39 0.48 1.30
CA HIS A 43 14.56 0.64 2.49
C HIS A 43 13.30 -0.22 2.42
N GLN A 44 12.61 -0.20 1.28
CA GLN A 44 11.41 -1.00 1.08
C GLN A 44 11.71 -2.50 1.16
N ALA A 45 12.81 -2.94 0.58
CA ALA A 45 13.24 -4.33 0.65
C ALA A 45 13.53 -4.76 2.09
N ARG A 46 14.18 -3.92 2.87
CA ARG A 46 14.47 -4.18 4.28
C ARG A 46 13.19 -4.26 5.11
N SER A 47 12.25 -3.36 4.87
CA SER A 47 10.95 -3.37 5.55
C SER A 47 10.19 -4.65 5.25
N LYS A 48 10.14 -5.07 3.99
CA LYS A 48 9.50 -6.33 3.58
C LYS A 48 10.17 -7.54 4.23
N ALA A 49 11.49 -7.58 4.25
CA ALA A 49 12.25 -8.67 4.88
C ALA A 49 12.00 -8.74 6.38
N ALA A 50 11.93 -7.60 7.06
CA ALA A 50 11.63 -7.54 8.49
C ALA A 50 10.23 -8.08 8.80
N ILE A 51 9.24 -7.76 7.97
CA ILE A 51 7.87 -8.28 8.12
C ILE A 51 7.88 -9.80 7.97
N LEU A 52 8.51 -10.32 6.93
CA LEU A 52 8.56 -11.76 6.68
C LEU A 52 9.29 -12.52 7.78
N ALA A 53 10.35 -11.93 8.35
CA ALA A 53 11.08 -12.52 9.45
C ALA A 53 10.27 -12.59 10.76
N ALA A 54 9.26 -11.73 10.90
CA ALA A 54 8.44 -11.64 12.09
C ALA A 54 7.17 -12.50 12.05
N LEU A 55 6.94 -13.25 10.96
CA LEU A 55 5.72 -14.07 10.83
C LEU A 55 5.67 -15.14 11.93
N PRO A 56 4.47 -15.36 12.53
CA PRO A 56 4.30 -16.43 13.50
C PRO A 56 4.36 -17.80 12.82
N PRO A 57 4.61 -18.88 13.57
CA PRO A 57 4.53 -20.22 13.00
C PRO A 57 3.09 -20.55 12.56
N PRO A 58 2.91 -21.46 11.58
CA PRO A 58 1.56 -21.89 11.19
C PRO A 58 0.78 -22.51 12.35
N PRO A 59 -0.57 -22.44 12.34
CA PRO A 59 -1.43 -21.95 11.25
C PRO A 59 -1.48 -20.43 11.19
N ARG A 60 -1.61 -19.90 9.97
CA ARG A 60 -1.67 -18.45 9.70
C ARG A 60 -2.96 -18.15 8.97
N ARG A 61 -3.98 -17.71 9.71
CA ARG A 61 -5.33 -17.53 9.17
C ARG A 61 -5.53 -16.17 8.51
N ARG A 62 -5.20 -15.09 9.21
CA ARG A 62 -5.51 -13.75 8.73
C ARG A 62 -4.39 -12.78 9.04
N ALA A 63 -4.01 -11.98 8.05
CA ALA A 63 -3.13 -10.83 8.23
C ALA A 63 -3.93 -9.55 8.01
N LEU A 64 -3.76 -8.57 8.88
CA LEU A 64 -4.36 -7.24 8.73
C LEU A 64 -3.26 -6.26 8.38
N VAL A 65 -3.47 -5.47 7.32
CA VAL A 65 -2.56 -4.41 6.91
C VAL A 65 -3.29 -3.08 7.07
N LEU A 66 -2.87 -2.31 8.05
CA LEU A 66 -3.46 -0.99 8.32
C LEU A 66 -2.71 0.09 7.57
N GLY A 67 -3.42 1.06 7.03
CA GLY A 67 -2.80 2.13 6.25
C GLY A 67 -2.37 1.66 4.86
N ALA A 68 -3.18 0.85 4.21
CA ALA A 68 -2.83 0.14 2.98
C ALA A 68 -3.19 0.89 1.69
N ALA A 69 -3.25 2.23 1.72
CA ALA A 69 -3.51 3.02 0.52
C ALA A 69 -2.46 2.75 -0.57
N LEU A 70 -1.20 2.62 -0.16
CA LEU A 70 -0.06 2.23 -0.98
C LEU A 70 0.72 1.15 -0.24
N VAL A 71 0.85 -0.03 -0.82
CA VAL A 71 1.56 -1.16 -0.19
C VAL A 71 3.00 -1.26 -0.73
N LEU A 72 3.76 -0.17 -0.61
CA LEU A 72 5.10 -0.07 -1.18
C LEU A 72 6.14 -0.87 -0.39
N ASP A 73 5.98 -0.97 0.90
CA ASP A 73 6.93 -1.60 1.82
C ASP A 73 6.37 -2.85 2.51
N VAL A 74 5.25 -3.36 2.00
CA VAL A 74 4.59 -4.57 2.51
C VAL A 74 4.75 -5.69 1.49
N PRO A 75 5.21 -6.89 1.89
CA PRO A 75 5.38 -8.02 0.96
C PRO A 75 4.02 -8.71 0.73
N LEU A 76 3.14 -8.06 -0.03
CA LEU A 76 1.74 -8.48 -0.18
C LEU A 76 1.61 -9.87 -0.80
N ALA A 77 2.38 -10.18 -1.84
CA ALA A 77 2.31 -11.48 -2.50
C ALA A 77 2.74 -12.60 -1.56
N GLU A 78 3.82 -12.40 -0.81
CA GLU A 78 4.33 -13.38 0.16
C GLU A 78 3.37 -13.56 1.32
N LEU A 79 2.71 -12.48 1.77
CA LEU A 79 1.68 -12.58 2.81
C LEU A 79 0.46 -13.34 2.30
N ALA A 80 0.06 -13.12 1.06
CA ALA A 80 -1.06 -13.85 0.46
C ALA A 80 -0.78 -15.35 0.35
N ASP A 81 0.47 -15.72 0.13
CA ASP A 81 0.88 -17.12 0.10
C ASP A 81 0.97 -17.72 1.51
N ALA A 82 1.36 -16.94 2.51
CA ALA A 82 1.58 -17.41 3.88
C ALA A 82 0.30 -17.48 4.72
N PHE A 83 -0.70 -16.66 4.43
CA PHE A 83 -1.94 -16.56 5.19
C PHE A 83 -3.14 -16.99 4.35
N ASP A 84 -4.17 -17.51 5.01
CA ASP A 84 -5.42 -17.87 4.34
C ASP A 84 -6.12 -16.63 3.78
N GLU A 85 -6.00 -15.49 4.48
CA GLU A 85 -6.62 -14.24 4.09
C GLU A 85 -5.73 -13.07 4.48
N VAL A 86 -5.63 -12.08 3.59
CA VAL A 86 -4.99 -10.80 3.89
C VAL A 86 -6.03 -9.70 3.73
N VAL A 87 -6.23 -8.91 4.77
CA VAL A 87 -7.20 -7.82 4.80
C VAL A 87 -6.46 -6.48 4.78
N LEU A 88 -6.75 -5.65 3.78
CA LEU A 88 -6.17 -4.32 3.64
C LEU A 88 -7.19 -3.29 4.15
N ILE A 89 -6.78 -2.46 5.09
CA ILE A 89 -7.66 -1.47 5.72
C ILE A 89 -7.07 -0.08 5.54
N ASP A 90 -7.84 0.80 4.88
CA ASP A 90 -7.54 2.22 4.78
C ASP A 90 -8.81 2.98 4.40
N LEU A 91 -8.75 4.31 4.48
CA LEU A 91 -9.83 5.19 4.05
C LEU A 91 -9.95 5.23 2.52
N MET A 92 -8.88 4.90 1.80
CA MET A 92 -8.84 4.88 0.34
C MET A 92 -7.71 3.97 -0.13
N PHE A 93 -7.79 3.54 -1.39
CA PHE A 93 -6.75 2.74 -2.03
C PHE A 93 -6.43 3.32 -3.40
N LEU A 94 -5.15 3.42 -3.73
CA LEU A 94 -4.74 3.78 -5.09
C LEU A 94 -4.98 2.60 -6.04
N PRO A 95 -5.13 2.87 -7.36
CA PRO A 95 -5.46 1.80 -8.32
C PRO A 95 -4.49 0.62 -8.32
N ALA A 96 -3.19 0.89 -8.14
CA ALA A 96 -2.19 -0.17 -8.08
C ALA A 96 -2.43 -1.13 -6.92
N THR A 97 -2.81 -0.62 -5.74
CA THR A 97 -3.14 -1.44 -4.57
C THR A 97 -4.39 -2.27 -4.81
N ARG A 98 -5.42 -1.69 -5.42
CA ARG A 98 -6.65 -2.42 -5.76
C ARG A 98 -6.39 -3.56 -6.74
N ARG A 99 -5.50 -3.35 -7.71
CA ARG A 99 -5.12 -4.40 -8.66
C ARG A 99 -4.36 -5.52 -7.97
N ALA A 100 -3.45 -5.19 -7.07
CA ALA A 100 -2.66 -6.18 -6.33
C ALA A 100 -3.52 -7.04 -5.40
N ALA A 101 -4.61 -6.49 -4.86
CA ALA A 101 -5.50 -7.20 -3.94
C ALA A 101 -6.40 -8.23 -4.64
N LYS A 102 -6.56 -8.15 -5.94
CA LYS A 102 -7.35 -9.11 -6.72
C LYS A 102 -6.52 -10.30 -7.14
#